data_e95de64ccb3d6a727042594ede64ea42
#
_entry.id   e95de64ccb3d6a727042594ede64ea42
#
_cell.length_a   1.000
_cell.length_b   1.000
_cell.length_c   1.000
_cell.angle_alpha   90.00
_cell.angle_beta   90.00
_cell.angle_gamma   90.00
#
_symmetry.space_group_name_H-M   'P 1'
#
loop_
_entity.id
_entity.type
_entity.pdbx_description
1 polymer ?
#
loop_
_entity_poly.entity_id
_entity_poly.type
_entity_poly.pdbx_seq_one_letter_code
_entity_poly.pdbx_strand_id
1 'polypeptide(L)'
;MLTLAGTAVFLLISPAKVFQIVNQAMVLSSKLAKPDPYPDIENQQPLLNPPEIIKAVYATNWSMSNNKKIKYFLDLIDATELNAIVIDIKDYTGIVPYKNDIDLVNEYNAWERRILEPNKLIKTFHDRGIYVIGRISVFQDLQLAEARPDLALISSSTSAAWKDNKGLTWMDTAAEEVWDYNIAIAKDILARGFDEVNFDYIRFASDGNLNDIKHPYWDEKTLKTTILKEFFKYLRENLPNAKLSADLFGLATIDTKGVGIGQHLEHTLPYFDAVAPMVYPSHYFTGFQGYEKPAEHPYEVVKYSMDEAIRRTKQFIVYASTTPVTAKFRPWLQDFDLRAD
;
A
#
# COMPACT_ATOMS: atom_id res chain seq x y z
N MET A 1 26.90 54.16 42.81
CA MET A 1 26.90 52.76 42.29
C MET A 1 25.77 52.02 42.98
N LEU A 2 24.63 51.93 42.32
CA LEU A 2 23.48 51.18 42.81
C LEU A 2 23.47 49.82 42.03
N THR A 3 23.63 48.75 42.77
CA THR A 3 23.48 47.39 42.27
C THR A 3 22.02 46.99 42.37
N LEU A 4 21.31 46.83 41.22
CA LEU A 4 19.99 46.21 41.16
C LEU A 4 20.20 44.67 41.18
N ALA A 5 19.80 44.07 42.30
CA ALA A 5 19.65 42.61 42.39
C ALA A 5 18.29 42.22 41.82
N GLY A 6 18.30 41.62 40.64
CA GLY A 6 17.09 41.03 40.01
C GLY A 6 16.76 39.69 40.66
N THR A 7 15.67 39.61 41.42
CA THR A 7 15.13 38.37 41.99
C THR A 7 14.32 37.67 40.91
N ALA A 8 14.81 36.55 40.35
CA ALA A 8 14.03 35.69 39.49
C ALA A 8 13.05 34.86 40.32
N VAL A 9 11.73 35.16 40.21
CA VAL A 9 10.67 34.36 40.82
C VAL A 9 10.38 33.16 39.95
N PHE A 10 10.86 31.97 40.32
CA PHE A 10 10.45 30.71 39.74
C PHE A 10 9.07 30.32 40.28
N LEU A 11 8.03 30.51 39.47
CA LEU A 11 6.69 29.95 39.75
C LEU A 11 6.72 28.43 39.50
N LEU A 12 6.83 27.65 40.58
CA LEU A 12 6.63 26.22 40.56
C LEU A 12 5.14 25.93 40.35
N ILE A 13 4.75 25.68 39.10
CA ILE A 13 3.39 25.23 38.75
C ILE A 13 3.30 23.74 39.08
N SER A 14 2.36 23.33 39.92
CA SER A 14 2.16 21.90 40.23
C SER A 14 1.74 21.12 38.97
N PRO A 15 2.12 19.84 38.83
CA PRO A 15 1.71 18.99 37.69
C PRO A 15 0.20 19.00 37.44
N ALA A 16 -0.61 19.06 38.46
CA ALA A 16 -2.08 19.15 38.35
C ALA A 16 -2.53 20.47 37.72
N LYS A 17 -1.88 21.61 38.02
CA LYS A 17 -2.18 22.90 37.37
C LYS A 17 -1.72 22.93 35.92
N VAL A 18 -0.57 22.31 35.57
CA VAL A 18 -0.11 22.15 34.20
C VAL A 18 -1.13 21.35 33.39
N PHE A 19 -1.61 20.23 33.94
CA PHE A 19 -2.64 19.41 33.32
C PHE A 19 -3.96 20.17 33.09
N GLN A 20 -4.40 20.96 34.06
CA GLN A 20 -5.59 21.83 33.93
C GLN A 20 -5.41 22.89 32.83
N ILE A 21 -4.25 23.53 32.75
CA ILE A 21 -3.96 24.57 31.75
C ILE A 21 -3.91 23.95 30.36
N VAL A 22 -3.27 22.80 30.23
CA VAL A 22 -3.20 22.05 28.93
C VAL A 22 -4.60 21.64 28.48
N ASN A 23 -5.44 21.08 29.36
CA ASN A 23 -6.81 20.71 29.00
C ASN A 23 -7.67 21.93 28.65
N GLN A 24 -7.54 23.06 29.38
CA GLN A 24 -8.23 24.30 29.04
C GLN A 24 -7.75 24.87 27.69
N ALA A 25 -6.46 24.83 27.41
CA ALA A 25 -5.90 25.25 26.11
C ALA A 25 -6.38 24.36 24.98
N MET A 26 -6.44 23.03 25.16
CA MET A 26 -7.01 22.10 24.18
C MET A 26 -8.49 22.37 23.91
N VAL A 27 -9.30 22.58 24.96
CA VAL A 27 -10.73 22.93 24.81
C VAL A 27 -10.92 24.29 24.15
N LEU A 28 -10.07 25.27 24.42
CA LEU A 28 -10.11 26.58 23.76
C LEU A 28 -9.68 26.50 22.33
N SER A 29 -8.64 25.74 22.04
CA SER A 29 -8.14 25.46 20.64
C SER A 29 -9.20 24.76 19.82
N SER A 30 -9.88 23.75 20.38
CA SER A 30 -10.99 23.06 19.66
C SER A 30 -12.19 23.97 19.39
N LYS A 31 -12.46 24.94 20.25
CA LYS A 31 -13.53 25.94 20.07
C LYS A 31 -13.17 27.06 19.07
N LEU A 32 -11.89 27.31 18.86
CA LEU A 32 -11.38 28.31 17.91
C LEU A 32 -11.06 27.73 16.54
N ALA A 33 -10.97 26.41 16.44
CA ALA A 33 -10.79 25.75 15.14
C ALA A 33 -12.03 26.03 14.27
N LYS A 34 -11.80 26.59 13.08
CA LYS A 34 -12.88 26.71 12.10
C LYS A 34 -13.43 25.32 11.82
N PRO A 35 -14.76 25.14 11.76
CA PRO A 35 -15.33 23.85 11.40
C PRO A 35 -14.78 23.40 10.06
N ASP A 36 -14.52 22.10 9.92
CA ASP A 36 -14.07 21.53 8.66
C ASP A 36 -15.11 21.85 7.58
N PRO A 37 -14.73 22.48 6.46
CA PRO A 37 -15.68 22.83 5.38
C PRO A 37 -16.26 21.58 4.67
N TYR A 38 -15.63 20.41 4.89
CA TYR A 38 -16.07 19.12 4.32
C TYR A 38 -16.06 18.06 5.45
N PRO A 39 -17.01 18.15 6.41
CA PRO A 39 -17.13 17.13 7.45
C PRO A 39 -17.55 15.82 6.81
N ASP A 40 -16.80 14.74 7.08
CA ASP A 40 -17.17 13.41 6.63
C ASP A 40 -18.23 12.80 7.56
N ILE A 41 -18.87 11.75 7.11
CA ILE A 41 -19.77 10.94 7.90
C ILE A 41 -18.97 9.99 8.82
N GLU A 42 -19.66 9.30 9.74
CA GLU A 42 -19.06 8.29 10.60
C GLU A 42 -18.39 7.16 9.80
N ASN A 43 -17.44 6.49 10.44
CA ASN A 43 -16.79 5.31 9.88
C ASN A 43 -17.84 4.27 9.51
N GLN A 44 -17.64 3.61 8.38
CA GLN A 44 -18.51 2.57 7.88
C GLN A 44 -18.07 1.20 8.42
N GLN A 45 -18.96 0.22 8.31
CA GLN A 45 -18.59 -1.18 8.54
C GLN A 45 -18.25 -1.82 7.19
N PRO A 46 -17.38 -2.83 7.17
CA PRO A 46 -17.16 -3.63 5.97
C PRO A 46 -18.46 -4.22 5.44
N LEU A 47 -18.48 -4.53 4.15
CA LEU A 47 -19.66 -5.06 3.47
C LEU A 47 -20.16 -6.36 4.14
N LEU A 48 -21.40 -6.36 4.60
CA LEU A 48 -21.95 -7.49 5.37
C LEU A 48 -21.95 -8.81 4.57
N ASN A 49 -22.23 -8.73 3.27
CA ASN A 49 -22.29 -9.88 2.36
C ASN A 49 -21.31 -9.66 1.20
N PRO A 50 -20.00 -9.84 1.40
CA PRO A 50 -19.02 -9.64 0.34
C PRO A 50 -19.17 -10.69 -0.76
N PRO A 51 -18.87 -10.35 -2.03
CA PRO A 51 -18.90 -11.32 -3.13
C PRO A 51 -17.92 -12.47 -2.87
N GLU A 52 -18.32 -13.69 -3.22
CA GLU A 52 -17.43 -14.86 -3.12
C GLU A 52 -16.27 -14.77 -4.12
N ILE A 53 -16.56 -14.32 -5.35
CA ILE A 53 -15.60 -14.07 -6.41
C ILE A 53 -15.55 -12.56 -6.65
N ILE A 54 -14.40 -11.97 -6.36
CA ILE A 54 -14.19 -10.54 -6.51
C ILE A 54 -13.68 -10.26 -7.92
N LYS A 55 -14.41 -9.42 -8.66
CA LYS A 55 -14.04 -8.89 -9.97
C LYS A 55 -13.97 -7.38 -9.86
N ALA A 56 -12.75 -6.85 -9.80
CA ALA A 56 -12.51 -5.46 -9.46
C ALA A 56 -12.06 -4.63 -10.67
N VAL A 57 -12.41 -3.35 -10.65
CA VAL A 57 -11.80 -2.32 -11.48
C VAL A 57 -10.89 -1.42 -10.62
N TYR A 58 -9.81 -0.93 -11.21
CA TYR A 58 -8.88 -0.02 -10.53
C TYR A 58 -9.23 1.45 -10.77
N ALA A 59 -9.13 2.24 -9.72
CA ALA A 59 -9.29 3.68 -9.76
C ALA A 59 -8.19 4.40 -8.97
N THR A 60 -7.56 5.40 -9.55
CA THR A 60 -6.64 6.28 -8.83
C THR A 60 -7.37 7.14 -7.80
N ASN A 61 -6.68 7.60 -6.77
CA ASN A 61 -7.24 8.57 -5.83
C ASN A 61 -7.72 9.86 -6.51
N TRP A 62 -7.07 10.29 -7.60
CA TRP A 62 -7.50 11.41 -8.44
C TRP A 62 -8.85 11.15 -9.12
N SER A 63 -9.10 9.93 -9.56
CA SER A 63 -10.42 9.55 -10.08
C SER A 63 -11.49 9.64 -9.00
N MET A 64 -11.14 9.25 -7.78
CA MET A 64 -12.06 9.28 -6.62
C MET A 64 -12.25 10.68 -6.01
N SER A 65 -11.49 11.67 -6.44
CA SER A 65 -11.74 13.08 -6.10
C SER A 65 -12.82 13.75 -6.97
N ASN A 66 -13.32 13.06 -7.99
CA ASN A 66 -14.19 13.63 -9.01
C ASN A 66 -15.54 12.89 -9.11
N ASN A 67 -16.63 13.57 -8.75
CA ASN A 67 -17.97 12.98 -8.75
C ASN A 67 -18.41 12.39 -10.10
N LYS A 68 -17.96 12.95 -11.24
CA LYS A 68 -18.27 12.40 -12.58
C LYS A 68 -17.55 11.08 -12.78
N LYS A 69 -16.30 10.95 -12.28
CA LYS A 69 -15.55 9.68 -12.34
C LYS A 69 -16.12 8.65 -11.38
N ILE A 70 -16.50 9.05 -10.17
CA ILE A 70 -17.18 8.16 -9.22
C ILE A 70 -18.45 7.60 -9.87
N LYS A 71 -19.30 8.48 -10.44
CA LYS A 71 -20.50 8.03 -11.17
C LYS A 71 -20.16 7.07 -12.31
N TYR A 72 -19.13 7.36 -13.09
CA TYR A 72 -18.70 6.47 -14.18
C TYR A 72 -18.36 5.06 -13.67
N PHE A 73 -17.59 4.94 -12.58
CA PHE A 73 -17.25 3.64 -12.01
C PHE A 73 -18.47 2.91 -11.45
N LEU A 74 -19.40 3.63 -10.82
CA LEU A 74 -20.65 3.05 -10.35
C LEU A 74 -21.48 2.51 -11.52
N ASP A 75 -21.66 3.31 -12.58
CA ASP A 75 -22.42 2.90 -13.77
C ASP A 75 -21.72 1.72 -14.49
N LEU A 76 -20.38 1.71 -14.54
CA LEU A 76 -19.60 0.62 -15.13
C LEU A 76 -19.81 -0.70 -14.37
N ILE A 77 -19.72 -0.64 -13.04
CA ILE A 77 -19.90 -1.83 -12.19
C ILE A 77 -21.34 -2.34 -12.28
N ASP A 78 -22.34 -1.43 -12.24
CA ASP A 78 -23.76 -1.80 -12.37
C ASP A 78 -24.10 -2.41 -13.75
N ALA A 79 -23.37 -2.03 -14.80
CA ALA A 79 -23.63 -2.50 -16.17
C ALA A 79 -22.83 -3.76 -16.57
N THR A 80 -21.94 -4.25 -15.72
CA THR A 80 -21.03 -5.37 -16.03
C THR A 80 -21.06 -6.45 -14.94
N GLU A 81 -20.19 -7.44 -15.07
CA GLU A 81 -19.97 -8.47 -14.04
C GLU A 81 -19.03 -8.03 -12.90
N LEU A 82 -18.53 -6.80 -12.94
CA LEU A 82 -17.71 -6.23 -11.88
C LEU A 82 -18.53 -6.07 -10.59
N ASN A 83 -17.89 -6.27 -9.45
CA ASN A 83 -18.53 -6.19 -8.15
C ASN A 83 -17.63 -5.58 -7.07
N ALA A 84 -16.49 -5.03 -7.49
CA ALA A 84 -15.51 -4.45 -6.59
C ALA A 84 -14.75 -3.29 -7.26
N ILE A 85 -14.17 -2.44 -6.42
CA ILE A 85 -13.28 -1.36 -6.83
C ILE A 85 -12.01 -1.36 -6.00
N VAL A 86 -10.86 -1.17 -6.65
CA VAL A 86 -9.57 -0.93 -5.99
C VAL A 86 -9.26 0.56 -6.06
N ILE A 87 -9.02 1.19 -4.93
CA ILE A 87 -8.76 2.63 -4.83
C ILE A 87 -7.36 2.85 -4.24
N ASP A 88 -6.53 3.68 -4.87
CA ASP A 88 -5.26 4.11 -4.29
C ASP A 88 -5.48 4.91 -3.01
N ILE A 89 -5.01 4.38 -1.90
CA ILE A 89 -4.98 5.04 -0.59
C ILE A 89 -3.61 5.65 -0.31
N LYS A 90 -2.58 5.06 -0.85
CA LYS A 90 -1.25 5.64 -0.94
C LYS A 90 -0.62 5.14 -2.25
N ASP A 91 -0.44 6.04 -3.20
CA ASP A 91 0.27 5.73 -4.44
C ASP A 91 1.80 5.88 -4.28
N TYR A 92 2.55 5.74 -5.37
CA TYR A 92 4.01 5.85 -5.37
C TYR A 92 4.53 7.23 -4.94
N THR A 93 3.68 8.25 -4.91
CA THR A 93 4.07 9.57 -4.40
C THR A 93 4.19 9.59 -2.89
N GLY A 94 3.63 8.60 -2.20
CA GLY A 94 3.60 8.48 -0.75
C GLY A 94 2.49 9.30 -0.09
N ILE A 95 1.61 9.94 -0.88
CA ILE A 95 0.56 10.82 -0.35
C ILE A 95 -0.72 10.02 -0.04
N VAL A 96 -1.19 10.12 1.20
CA VAL A 96 -2.53 9.68 1.62
C VAL A 96 -3.56 10.72 1.16
N PRO A 97 -4.60 10.34 0.39
CA PRO A 97 -5.41 11.30 -0.37
C PRO A 97 -6.57 11.94 0.41
N TYR A 98 -6.58 11.85 1.73
CA TYR A 98 -7.65 12.41 2.56
C TYR A 98 -7.12 12.90 3.91
N LYS A 99 -7.90 13.75 4.58
CA LYS A 99 -7.62 14.17 5.96
C LYS A 99 -7.72 12.98 6.90
N ASN A 100 -6.69 12.77 7.70
CA ASN A 100 -6.58 11.65 8.62
C ASN A 100 -5.95 12.09 9.95
N ASP A 101 -6.05 11.23 10.96
CA ASP A 101 -5.49 11.44 12.30
C ASP A 101 -4.30 10.48 12.55
N ILE A 102 -3.63 10.00 11.50
CA ILE A 102 -2.45 9.14 11.61
C ILE A 102 -1.25 10.03 11.95
N ASP A 103 -0.71 9.88 13.15
CA ASP A 103 0.37 10.73 13.69
C ASP A 103 1.56 10.81 12.71
N LEU A 104 2.08 9.68 12.24
CA LEU A 104 3.22 9.63 11.32
C LEU A 104 2.92 10.27 9.95
N VAL A 105 1.72 10.10 9.43
CA VAL A 105 1.32 10.72 8.15
C VAL A 105 1.28 12.24 8.30
N ASN A 106 0.79 12.74 9.44
CA ASN A 106 0.76 14.17 9.73
C ASN A 106 2.17 14.73 10.02
N GLU A 107 2.99 14.00 10.78
CA GLU A 107 4.39 14.36 11.07
C GLU A 107 5.22 14.50 9.78
N TYR A 108 5.03 13.59 8.83
CA TYR A 108 5.78 13.57 7.56
C TYR A 108 5.13 14.41 6.46
N ASN A 109 4.05 15.16 6.75
CA ASN A 109 3.27 15.92 5.77
C ASN A 109 2.86 15.07 4.55
N ALA A 110 2.56 13.80 4.79
CA ALA A 110 2.31 12.79 3.78
C ALA A 110 0.83 12.67 3.41
N TRP A 111 0.05 13.74 3.47
CA TRP A 111 -1.34 13.72 3.04
C TRP A 111 -1.75 14.98 2.28
N GLU A 112 -2.72 14.80 1.42
CA GLU A 112 -3.34 15.88 0.65
C GLU A 112 -4.84 15.61 0.53
N ARG A 113 -5.66 16.64 0.64
CA ARG A 113 -7.11 16.46 0.57
C ARG A 113 -7.56 16.37 -0.89
N ARG A 114 -7.45 15.18 -1.49
CA ARG A 114 -7.97 14.83 -2.82
C ARG A 114 -9.38 14.25 -2.69
N ILE A 115 -9.57 13.27 -1.80
CA ILE A 115 -10.88 12.68 -1.45
C ILE A 115 -11.42 13.46 -0.26
N LEU A 116 -12.49 14.21 -0.47
CA LEU A 116 -13.03 15.12 0.54
C LEU A 116 -13.70 14.36 1.71
N GLU A 117 -14.47 13.33 1.37
CA GLU A 117 -15.34 12.59 2.29
C GLU A 117 -15.11 11.07 2.08
N PRO A 118 -13.99 10.48 2.56
CA PRO A 118 -13.64 9.07 2.31
C PRO A 118 -14.67 8.09 2.87
N ASN A 119 -15.26 8.35 4.04
CA ASN A 119 -16.27 7.46 4.63
C ASN A 119 -17.57 7.46 3.80
N LYS A 120 -17.96 8.62 3.30
CA LYS A 120 -19.11 8.75 2.39
C LYS A 120 -18.85 8.09 1.04
N LEU A 121 -17.60 8.14 0.55
CA LEU A 121 -17.20 7.42 -0.66
C LEU A 121 -17.38 5.91 -0.47
N ILE A 122 -16.88 5.34 0.63
CA ILE A 122 -17.07 3.93 0.97
C ILE A 122 -18.56 3.60 1.01
N LYS A 123 -19.34 4.38 1.77
CA LYS A 123 -20.80 4.18 1.85
C LYS A 123 -21.47 4.19 0.47
N THR A 124 -21.05 5.07 -0.42
CA THR A 124 -21.63 5.17 -1.79
C THR A 124 -21.44 3.88 -2.58
N PHE A 125 -20.32 3.19 -2.44
CA PHE A 125 -20.06 1.88 -3.05
C PHE A 125 -20.80 0.76 -2.30
N HIS A 126 -20.77 0.75 -0.97
CA HIS A 126 -21.43 -0.26 -0.14
C HIS A 126 -22.95 -0.26 -0.29
N ASP A 127 -23.58 0.92 -0.45
CA ASP A 127 -25.02 1.02 -0.71
C ASP A 127 -25.46 0.31 -2.01
N ARG A 128 -24.51 0.00 -2.90
CA ARG A 128 -24.72 -0.80 -4.12
C ARG A 128 -24.15 -2.22 -4.03
N GLY A 129 -23.72 -2.65 -2.85
CA GLY A 129 -23.12 -3.96 -2.65
C GLY A 129 -21.74 -4.13 -3.28
N ILE A 130 -21.05 -3.04 -3.59
CA ILE A 130 -19.71 -3.03 -4.23
C ILE A 130 -18.63 -3.15 -3.17
N TYR A 131 -17.74 -4.15 -3.30
CA TYR A 131 -16.62 -4.42 -2.43
C TYR A 131 -15.50 -3.39 -2.65
N VAL A 132 -14.98 -2.78 -1.58
CA VAL A 132 -14.03 -1.67 -1.66
C VAL A 132 -12.67 -2.08 -1.12
N ILE A 133 -11.66 -2.04 -1.99
CA ILE A 133 -10.28 -2.44 -1.70
C ILE A 133 -9.41 -1.19 -1.66
N GLY A 134 -8.68 -0.98 -0.55
CA GLY A 134 -7.70 0.09 -0.44
C GLY A 134 -6.30 -0.38 -0.83
N ARG A 135 -5.68 0.23 -1.85
CA ARG A 135 -4.34 -0.12 -2.33
C ARG A 135 -3.29 0.82 -1.74
N ILE A 136 -2.22 0.23 -1.23
CA ILE A 136 -1.08 0.91 -0.60
C ILE A 136 0.21 0.53 -1.34
N SER A 137 0.91 1.52 -1.92
CA SER A 137 2.29 1.39 -2.38
C SER A 137 3.22 1.39 -1.17
N VAL A 138 4.04 0.34 -0.99
CA VAL A 138 4.80 0.16 0.26
C VAL A 138 6.20 0.76 0.14
N PHE A 139 7.09 0.13 -0.63
CA PHE A 139 8.51 0.49 -0.65
C PHE A 139 8.87 1.54 -1.72
N GLN A 140 8.01 1.84 -2.68
CA GLN A 140 8.17 3.00 -3.55
C GLN A 140 7.36 4.15 -2.96
N ASP A 141 8.05 5.13 -2.36
CA ASP A 141 7.43 6.20 -1.59
C ASP A 141 8.32 7.45 -1.61
N LEU A 142 7.89 8.46 -2.36
CA LEU A 142 8.65 9.70 -2.52
C LEU A 142 8.60 10.56 -1.25
N GLN A 143 7.40 10.68 -0.68
CA GLN A 143 7.17 11.55 0.47
C GLN A 143 7.87 11.02 1.73
N LEU A 144 7.79 9.71 1.97
CA LEU A 144 8.49 9.12 3.10
C LEU A 144 10.01 9.20 2.93
N ALA A 145 10.53 9.01 1.70
CA ALA A 145 11.97 9.15 1.44
C ALA A 145 12.46 10.60 1.64
N GLU A 146 11.62 11.61 1.44
CA GLU A 146 11.95 13.00 1.74
C GLU A 146 11.90 13.28 3.25
N ALA A 147 10.89 12.78 3.95
CA ALA A 147 10.71 12.98 5.38
C ALA A 147 11.70 12.15 6.24
N ARG A 148 12.05 10.95 5.78
CA ARG A 148 12.91 9.98 6.47
C ARG A 148 13.99 9.43 5.51
N PRO A 149 14.95 10.30 5.10
CA PRO A 149 16.04 9.88 4.20
C PRO A 149 16.94 8.80 4.80
N ASP A 150 16.95 8.65 6.11
CA ASP A 150 17.64 7.59 6.84
C ASP A 150 17.08 6.19 6.56
N LEU A 151 15.79 6.09 6.17
CA LEU A 151 15.11 4.84 5.82
C LEU A 151 15.10 4.57 4.30
N ALA A 152 15.51 5.55 3.50
CA ALA A 152 15.50 5.45 2.04
C ALA A 152 16.74 4.75 1.49
N LEU A 153 16.63 4.16 0.30
CA LEU A 153 17.81 3.71 -0.46
C LEU A 153 18.70 4.90 -0.80
N ILE A 154 20.00 4.72 -0.66
CA ILE A 154 21.01 5.78 -0.85
C ILE A 154 21.82 5.48 -2.11
N SER A 155 22.08 6.49 -2.93
CA SER A 155 23.03 6.40 -4.03
C SER A 155 24.47 6.44 -3.46
N SER A 156 25.26 5.41 -3.73
CA SER A 156 26.64 5.30 -3.30
C SER A 156 27.53 6.37 -3.94
N SER A 157 27.19 6.81 -5.17
CA SER A 157 27.95 7.80 -5.93
C SER A 157 27.66 9.24 -5.50
N THR A 158 26.44 9.55 -5.05
CA THR A 158 26.01 10.93 -4.73
C THR A 158 25.72 11.15 -3.25
N SER A 159 25.56 10.08 -2.46
CA SER A 159 25.10 10.12 -1.07
C SER A 159 23.69 10.72 -0.87
N ALA A 160 22.95 10.93 -1.94
CA ALA A 160 21.55 11.36 -1.91
C ALA A 160 20.61 10.14 -1.95
N ALA A 161 19.30 10.36 -1.78
CA ALA A 161 18.30 9.31 -1.99
C ALA A 161 18.43 8.74 -3.41
N TRP A 162 18.55 7.42 -3.51
CA TRP A 162 18.67 6.74 -4.79
C TRP A 162 17.35 6.84 -5.57
N LYS A 163 17.46 6.94 -6.90
CA LYS A 163 16.32 7.07 -7.81
C LYS A 163 16.37 6.02 -8.91
N ASP A 164 15.22 5.47 -9.22
CA ASP A 164 15.03 4.60 -10.37
C ASP A 164 15.07 5.36 -11.71
N ASN A 165 14.86 4.66 -12.83
CA ASN A 165 14.87 5.27 -14.17
C ASN A 165 13.79 6.34 -14.40
N LYS A 166 12.74 6.35 -13.58
CA LYS A 166 11.67 7.36 -13.62
C LYS A 166 11.93 8.51 -12.65
N GLY A 167 13.03 8.50 -11.93
CA GLY A 167 13.37 9.49 -10.91
C GLY A 167 12.65 9.30 -9.59
N LEU A 168 12.06 8.13 -9.33
CA LEU A 168 11.30 7.82 -8.13
C LEU A 168 12.22 7.24 -7.05
N THR A 169 11.97 7.61 -5.80
CA THR A 169 12.71 7.14 -4.63
C THR A 169 12.09 5.88 -4.03
N TRP A 170 12.92 5.12 -3.32
CA TRP A 170 12.55 3.86 -2.71
C TRP A 170 13.01 3.81 -1.26
N MET A 171 12.23 3.17 -0.41
CA MET A 171 12.58 2.86 0.96
C MET A 171 13.37 1.55 1.05
N ASP A 172 14.21 1.41 2.08
CA ASP A 172 14.85 0.12 2.33
C ASP A 172 13.82 -0.91 2.78
N THR A 173 13.75 -2.02 2.05
CA THR A 173 12.77 -3.08 2.28
C THR A 173 12.92 -3.76 3.65
N ALA A 174 14.11 -3.68 4.26
CA ALA A 174 14.40 -4.25 5.57
C ALA A 174 14.16 -3.27 6.75
N ALA A 175 13.73 -2.04 6.48
CA ALA A 175 13.46 -1.05 7.51
C ALA A 175 12.07 -1.28 8.15
N GLU A 176 12.03 -1.83 9.37
CA GLU A 176 10.77 -2.13 10.08
C GLU A 176 9.91 -0.86 10.32
N GLU A 177 10.52 0.31 10.50
CA GLU A 177 9.78 1.57 10.62
C GLU A 177 8.96 1.89 9.36
N VAL A 178 9.40 1.47 8.17
CA VAL A 178 8.63 1.58 6.93
C VAL A 178 7.42 0.63 6.97
N TRP A 179 7.59 -0.56 7.58
CA TRP A 179 6.49 -1.52 7.76
C TRP A 179 5.42 -0.94 8.68
N ASP A 180 5.82 -0.41 9.84
CA ASP A 180 4.92 0.22 10.82
C ASP A 180 4.14 1.40 10.24
N TYR A 181 4.81 2.25 9.45
CA TYR A 181 4.18 3.35 8.76
C TYR A 181 3.03 2.89 7.84
N ASN A 182 3.27 1.87 7.01
CA ASN A 182 2.25 1.34 6.11
C ASN A 182 1.14 0.59 6.86
N ILE A 183 1.46 -0.07 7.97
CA ILE A 183 0.48 -0.72 8.86
C ILE A 183 -0.44 0.33 9.52
N ALA A 184 0.08 1.48 9.91
CA ALA A 184 -0.73 2.56 10.47
C ALA A 184 -1.77 3.06 9.47
N ILE A 185 -1.38 3.23 8.19
CA ILE A 185 -2.29 3.59 7.09
C ILE A 185 -3.32 2.48 6.85
N ALA A 186 -2.88 1.22 6.83
CA ALA A 186 -3.78 0.08 6.67
C ALA A 186 -4.84 -0.01 7.79
N LYS A 187 -4.45 0.25 9.04
CA LYS A 187 -5.37 0.29 10.19
C LYS A 187 -6.41 1.41 10.06
N ASP A 188 -6.02 2.58 9.58
CA ASP A 188 -6.95 3.70 9.38
C ASP A 188 -8.02 3.35 8.34
N ILE A 189 -7.64 2.82 7.18
CA ILE A 189 -8.62 2.49 6.14
C ILE A 189 -9.55 1.35 6.54
N LEU A 190 -9.04 0.35 7.26
CA LEU A 190 -9.88 -0.71 7.82
C LEU A 190 -10.88 -0.17 8.84
N ALA A 191 -10.44 0.75 9.70
CA ALA A 191 -11.32 1.41 10.66
C ALA A 191 -12.39 2.27 9.97
N ARG A 192 -12.11 2.79 8.78
CA ARG A 192 -13.09 3.55 7.96
C ARG A 192 -14.11 2.66 7.25
N GLY A 193 -13.86 1.34 7.18
CA GLY A 193 -14.78 0.38 6.59
C GLY A 193 -14.38 -0.13 5.21
N PHE A 194 -13.13 0.08 4.77
CA PHE A 194 -12.63 -0.67 3.62
C PHE A 194 -12.70 -2.17 3.89
N ASP A 195 -13.10 -2.95 2.89
CA ASP A 195 -13.30 -4.39 3.01
C ASP A 195 -11.96 -5.16 3.00
N GLU A 196 -10.95 -4.61 2.33
CA GLU A 196 -9.65 -5.26 2.11
C GLU A 196 -8.54 -4.22 1.94
N VAL A 197 -7.33 -4.59 2.38
CA VAL A 197 -6.10 -3.85 2.07
C VAL A 197 -5.29 -4.63 1.04
N ASN A 198 -4.98 -3.98 -0.07
CA ASN A 198 -4.10 -4.48 -1.11
C ASN A 198 -2.73 -3.81 -0.99
N PHE A 199 -1.67 -4.60 -0.90
CA PHE A 199 -0.29 -4.12 -0.82
C PHE A 199 0.41 -4.30 -2.15
N ASP A 200 0.89 -3.20 -2.72
CA ASP A 200 1.70 -3.19 -3.93
C ASP A 200 3.09 -2.57 -3.65
N TYR A 201 3.99 -2.68 -4.62
CA TYR A 201 5.40 -2.32 -4.46
C TYR A 201 6.06 -2.98 -3.24
N ILE A 202 5.61 -4.18 -2.91
CA ILE A 202 6.15 -5.05 -1.86
C ILE A 202 7.32 -5.85 -2.43
N ARG A 203 8.40 -5.16 -2.77
CA ARG A 203 9.56 -5.71 -3.48
C ARG A 203 10.78 -4.79 -3.36
N PHE A 204 11.94 -5.35 -3.62
CA PHE A 204 13.15 -4.56 -3.86
C PHE A 204 13.07 -3.83 -5.20
N ALA A 205 13.84 -2.75 -5.34
CA ALA A 205 13.94 -2.01 -6.60
C ALA A 205 14.42 -2.92 -7.74
N SER A 206 13.90 -2.70 -8.96
CA SER A 206 14.13 -3.58 -10.11
C SER A 206 14.70 -2.87 -11.34
N ASP A 207 14.74 -1.55 -11.36
CA ASP A 207 15.23 -0.76 -12.48
C ASP A 207 16.07 0.42 -12.00
N GLY A 208 16.79 1.09 -12.91
CA GLY A 208 17.78 2.07 -12.57
C GLY A 208 19.17 1.46 -12.38
N ASN A 209 20.12 2.27 -11.88
CA ASN A 209 21.48 1.78 -11.58
C ASN A 209 21.49 1.04 -10.24
N LEU A 210 21.10 -0.23 -10.25
CA LEU A 210 21.02 -1.06 -9.05
C LEU A 210 22.36 -1.23 -8.33
N ASN A 211 23.48 -1.14 -9.05
CA ASN A 211 24.83 -1.24 -8.45
C ASN A 211 25.21 0.01 -7.66
N ASP A 212 24.47 1.10 -7.80
CA ASP A 212 24.68 2.34 -7.06
C ASP A 212 23.85 2.39 -5.76
N ILE A 213 23.07 1.37 -5.48
CA ILE A 213 22.27 1.32 -4.26
C ILE A 213 23.14 0.93 -3.07
N LYS A 214 23.03 1.71 -1.99
CA LYS A 214 23.41 1.35 -0.64
C LYS A 214 22.17 1.21 0.20
N HIS A 215 22.05 0.06 0.86
CA HIS A 215 20.96 -0.25 1.77
C HIS A 215 21.33 0.16 3.20
N PRO A 216 20.57 1.05 3.87
CA PRO A 216 20.85 1.41 5.26
C PRO A 216 20.56 0.27 6.26
N TYR A 217 19.59 -0.59 5.96
CA TYR A 217 19.06 -1.62 6.89
C TYR A 217 19.29 -3.04 6.40
N TRP A 218 19.14 -3.32 5.09
CA TRP A 218 19.40 -4.65 4.58
C TRP A 218 20.90 -4.94 4.59
N ASP A 219 21.28 -6.06 5.19
CA ASP A 219 22.68 -6.50 5.36
C ASP A 219 23.34 -7.03 4.07
N GLU A 220 22.60 -7.06 2.96
CA GLU A 220 23.01 -7.59 1.65
C GLU A 220 23.44 -9.07 1.65
N LYS A 221 23.26 -9.78 2.78
CA LYS A 221 23.59 -11.20 2.96
C LYS A 221 22.33 -12.04 3.09
N THR A 222 21.37 -11.56 3.86
CA THR A 222 20.05 -12.18 4.00
C THR A 222 19.34 -12.17 2.65
N LEU A 223 18.78 -13.31 2.25
CA LEU A 223 18.07 -13.40 0.96
C LEU A 223 16.92 -12.40 0.92
N LYS A 224 16.78 -11.68 -0.20
CA LYS A 224 15.66 -10.75 -0.44
C LYS A 224 14.29 -11.42 -0.21
N THR A 225 14.16 -12.70 -0.59
CA THR A 225 12.95 -13.49 -0.36
C THR A 225 12.66 -13.74 1.12
N THR A 226 13.69 -13.80 1.96
CA THR A 226 13.54 -13.92 3.41
C THR A 226 13.07 -12.61 4.01
N ILE A 227 13.66 -11.47 3.64
CA ILE A 227 13.23 -10.14 4.11
C ILE A 227 11.74 -9.93 3.79
N LEU A 228 11.30 -10.20 2.56
CA LEU A 228 9.88 -10.06 2.21
C LEU A 228 8.98 -11.04 2.95
N LYS A 229 9.42 -12.27 3.19
CA LYS A 229 8.67 -13.22 4.01
C LYS A 229 8.46 -12.72 5.43
N GLU A 230 9.49 -12.14 6.05
CA GLU A 230 9.42 -11.51 7.38
C GLU A 230 8.43 -10.34 7.38
N PHE A 231 8.50 -9.47 6.37
CA PHE A 231 7.54 -8.39 6.19
C PHE A 231 6.09 -8.90 6.04
N PHE A 232 5.85 -9.93 5.23
CA PHE A 232 4.51 -10.51 5.05
C PHE A 232 3.96 -11.12 6.34
N LYS A 233 4.83 -11.80 7.08
CA LYS A 233 4.50 -12.32 8.41
C LYS A 233 4.15 -11.18 9.35
N TYR A 234 4.96 -10.12 9.39
CA TYR A 234 4.75 -8.94 10.22
C TYR A 234 3.43 -8.23 9.90
N LEU A 235 3.09 -8.08 8.62
CA LEU A 235 1.78 -7.55 8.20
C LEU A 235 0.63 -8.39 8.78
N ARG A 236 0.68 -9.70 8.63
CA ARG A 236 -0.38 -10.59 9.12
C ARG A 236 -0.50 -10.56 10.64
N GLU A 237 0.61 -10.51 11.37
CA GLU A 237 0.61 -10.44 12.83
C GLU A 237 0.02 -9.13 13.36
N ASN A 238 0.25 -8.02 12.66
CA ASN A 238 -0.28 -6.70 13.03
C ASN A 238 -1.70 -6.41 12.51
N LEU A 239 -2.18 -7.20 11.54
CA LEU A 239 -3.51 -7.11 10.90
C LEU A 239 -4.20 -8.48 10.88
N PRO A 240 -4.36 -9.17 12.04
CA PRO A 240 -4.73 -10.59 12.09
C PRO A 240 -6.11 -10.91 11.51
N ASN A 241 -7.05 -9.98 11.63
CA ASN A 241 -8.46 -10.17 11.23
C ASN A 241 -8.79 -9.47 9.91
N ALA A 242 -7.84 -8.76 9.30
CA ALA A 242 -8.06 -8.04 8.06
C ALA A 242 -8.03 -8.96 6.84
N LYS A 243 -8.79 -8.61 5.81
CA LYS A 243 -8.60 -9.17 4.48
C LYS A 243 -7.43 -8.46 3.81
N LEU A 244 -6.40 -9.23 3.45
CA LEU A 244 -5.16 -8.73 2.88
C LEU A 244 -4.92 -9.35 1.51
N SER A 245 -4.51 -8.54 0.54
CA SER A 245 -4.03 -9.02 -0.74
C SER A 245 -2.66 -8.45 -1.10
N ALA A 246 -1.91 -9.20 -1.91
CA ALA A 246 -0.55 -8.89 -2.30
C ALA A 246 -0.42 -8.83 -3.82
N ASP A 247 0.08 -7.72 -4.33
CA ASP A 247 0.44 -7.58 -5.74
C ASP A 247 1.84 -8.13 -5.97
N LEU A 248 1.96 -9.08 -6.88
CA LEU A 248 3.23 -9.67 -7.29
C LEU A 248 3.47 -9.46 -8.78
N PHE A 249 4.71 -9.41 -9.20
CA PHE A 249 5.02 -9.50 -10.62
C PHE A 249 4.47 -10.80 -11.19
N GLY A 250 3.96 -10.75 -12.43
CA GLY A 250 3.46 -11.94 -13.13
C GLY A 250 4.50 -13.07 -13.19
N LEU A 251 5.78 -12.72 -13.34
CA LEU A 251 6.89 -13.67 -13.31
C LEU A 251 7.05 -14.42 -11.98
N ALA A 252 6.55 -13.90 -10.86
CA ALA A 252 6.58 -14.60 -9.58
C ALA A 252 5.74 -15.89 -9.58
N THR A 253 4.82 -16.04 -10.53
CA THR A 253 4.03 -17.27 -10.71
C THR A 253 4.88 -18.44 -11.21
N ILE A 254 5.97 -18.17 -11.92
CA ILE A 254 6.84 -19.16 -12.59
C ILE A 254 8.25 -19.21 -12.01
N ASP A 255 8.79 -18.05 -11.57
CA ASP A 255 10.12 -17.98 -10.99
C ASP A 255 10.12 -18.50 -9.54
N THR A 256 11.09 -19.36 -9.21
CA THR A 256 11.23 -19.96 -7.89
C THR A 256 12.37 -19.36 -7.06
N LYS A 257 13.00 -18.27 -7.56
CA LYS A 257 14.14 -17.60 -6.93
C LYS A 257 13.82 -16.19 -6.46
N GLY A 258 12.55 -15.75 -6.59
CA GLY A 258 12.08 -14.44 -6.14
C GLY A 258 12.22 -13.33 -7.15
N VAL A 259 12.32 -13.64 -8.45
CA VAL A 259 12.34 -12.66 -9.56
C VAL A 259 13.47 -11.63 -9.45
N GLY A 260 14.51 -11.90 -8.63
CA GLY A 260 15.58 -10.94 -8.32
C GLY A 260 15.17 -9.79 -7.39
N ILE A 261 13.89 -9.66 -7.07
CA ILE A 261 13.29 -8.57 -6.28
C ILE A 261 12.71 -9.04 -4.94
N GLY A 262 12.90 -10.31 -4.59
CA GLY A 262 12.44 -10.90 -3.34
C GLY A 262 11.03 -11.49 -3.38
N GLN A 263 10.26 -11.30 -4.45
CA GLN A 263 8.89 -11.82 -4.55
C GLN A 263 8.89 -13.33 -4.84
N HIS A 264 8.54 -14.12 -3.83
CA HIS A 264 8.47 -15.57 -3.92
C HIS A 264 7.05 -16.04 -3.56
N LEU A 265 6.39 -16.74 -4.47
CA LEU A 265 4.98 -17.10 -4.35
C LEU A 265 4.68 -17.85 -3.05
N GLU A 266 5.44 -18.89 -2.74
CA GLU A 266 5.22 -19.74 -1.56
C GLU A 266 5.46 -19.00 -0.23
N HIS A 267 6.26 -17.93 -0.24
CA HIS A 267 6.44 -17.07 0.92
C HIS A 267 5.26 -16.11 1.15
N THR A 268 4.45 -15.86 0.11
CA THR A 268 3.30 -14.94 0.16
C THR A 268 2.03 -15.67 0.62
N LEU A 269 1.81 -16.88 0.12
CA LEU A 269 0.58 -17.65 0.31
C LEU A 269 0.09 -17.79 1.77
N PRO A 270 0.96 -17.98 2.80
CA PRO A 270 0.50 -18.14 4.18
C PRO A 270 -0.03 -16.88 4.85
N TYR A 271 0.28 -15.71 4.31
CA TYR A 271 0.07 -14.43 5.00
C TYR A 271 -1.03 -13.56 4.38
N PHE A 272 -1.51 -13.90 3.18
CA PHE A 272 -2.53 -13.13 2.47
C PHE A 272 -3.77 -13.96 2.18
N ASP A 273 -4.93 -13.29 2.12
CA ASP A 273 -6.21 -13.90 1.71
C ASP A 273 -6.31 -14.00 0.19
N ALA A 274 -5.66 -13.09 -0.53
CA ALA A 274 -5.54 -13.14 -1.98
C ALA A 274 -4.13 -12.78 -2.44
N VAL A 275 -3.69 -13.42 -3.52
CA VAL A 275 -2.47 -13.08 -4.26
C VAL A 275 -2.89 -12.61 -5.65
N ALA A 276 -2.41 -11.43 -6.02
CA ALA A 276 -2.80 -10.76 -7.26
C ALA A 276 -1.59 -10.58 -8.19
N PRO A 277 -1.21 -11.61 -8.96
CA PRO A 277 -0.12 -11.52 -9.92
C PRO A 277 -0.47 -10.56 -11.06
N MET A 278 0.44 -9.66 -11.40
CA MET A 278 0.33 -8.73 -12.53
C MET A 278 0.73 -9.45 -13.83
N VAL A 279 -0.19 -10.25 -14.36
CA VAL A 279 0.05 -11.07 -15.57
C VAL A 279 -0.23 -10.24 -16.83
N TYR A 280 0.55 -9.20 -17.03
CA TYR A 280 0.46 -8.32 -18.20
C TYR A 280 1.28 -8.89 -19.35
N PRO A 281 0.69 -9.38 -20.45
CA PRO A 281 1.42 -10.03 -21.52
C PRO A 281 2.54 -9.18 -22.12
N SER A 282 2.37 -7.87 -22.16
CA SER A 282 3.38 -6.93 -22.64
C SER A 282 4.62 -6.79 -21.75
N HIS A 283 4.57 -7.29 -20.50
CA HIS A 283 5.69 -7.23 -19.55
C HIS A 283 6.52 -8.52 -19.49
N TYR A 284 6.15 -9.53 -20.29
CA TYR A 284 6.94 -10.74 -20.40
C TYR A 284 8.02 -10.58 -21.48
N PHE A 285 9.15 -11.22 -21.27
CA PHE A 285 10.31 -11.10 -22.18
C PHE A 285 10.04 -11.78 -23.52
N THR A 286 10.67 -11.28 -24.58
CA THR A 286 10.68 -11.88 -25.91
C THR A 286 11.11 -13.35 -25.85
N GLY A 287 10.35 -14.23 -26.48
CA GLY A 287 10.58 -15.68 -26.46
C GLY A 287 9.88 -16.41 -25.31
N PHE A 288 9.15 -15.70 -24.43
CA PHE A 288 8.36 -16.34 -23.39
C PHE A 288 7.36 -17.34 -23.98
N GLN A 289 7.39 -18.58 -23.51
CA GLN A 289 6.61 -19.70 -24.07
C GLN A 289 6.78 -19.93 -25.59
N GLY A 290 7.90 -19.49 -26.16
CA GLY A 290 8.18 -19.58 -27.59
C GLY A 290 7.59 -18.42 -28.40
N TYR A 291 6.88 -17.48 -27.79
CA TYR A 291 6.31 -16.33 -28.48
C TYR A 291 7.32 -15.20 -28.60
N GLU A 292 7.61 -14.75 -29.80
CA GLU A 292 8.48 -13.59 -30.06
C GLU A 292 7.89 -12.33 -29.41
N LYS A 293 6.56 -12.17 -29.49
CA LYS A 293 5.82 -11.07 -28.89
C LYS A 293 4.70 -11.59 -27.97
N PRO A 294 4.98 -11.84 -26.69
CA PRO A 294 3.98 -12.34 -25.75
C PRO A 294 2.70 -11.48 -25.66
N ALA A 295 2.82 -10.16 -25.90
CA ALA A 295 1.69 -9.24 -25.93
C ALA A 295 0.61 -9.59 -26.98
N GLU A 296 0.97 -10.28 -28.06
CA GLU A 296 0.05 -10.73 -29.10
C GLU A 296 -0.64 -12.07 -28.75
N HIS A 297 -0.24 -12.69 -27.61
CA HIS A 297 -0.74 -13.98 -27.13
C HIS A 297 -1.26 -13.87 -25.67
N PRO A 298 -2.22 -12.97 -25.39
CA PRO A 298 -2.63 -12.66 -24.02
C PRO A 298 -3.25 -13.85 -23.29
N TYR A 299 -4.05 -14.66 -23.98
CA TYR A 299 -4.68 -15.82 -23.37
C TYR A 299 -3.64 -16.86 -22.93
N GLU A 300 -2.71 -17.20 -23.79
CA GLU A 300 -1.70 -18.24 -23.54
C GLU A 300 -0.76 -17.80 -22.40
N VAL A 301 -0.34 -16.53 -22.38
CA VAL A 301 0.55 -15.99 -21.35
C VAL A 301 -0.14 -16.00 -20.00
N VAL A 302 -1.37 -15.48 -19.92
CA VAL A 302 -2.15 -15.45 -18.67
C VAL A 302 -2.43 -16.86 -18.19
N LYS A 303 -2.93 -17.72 -19.09
CA LYS A 303 -3.25 -19.11 -18.74
C LYS A 303 -2.05 -19.87 -18.20
N TYR A 304 -0.91 -19.81 -18.89
CA TYR A 304 0.31 -20.48 -18.44
C TYR A 304 0.76 -20.00 -17.06
N SER A 305 0.80 -18.67 -16.86
CA SER A 305 1.22 -18.08 -15.59
C SER A 305 0.31 -18.51 -14.44
N MET A 306 -1.00 -18.54 -14.66
CA MET A 306 -1.95 -18.92 -13.62
C MET A 306 -1.97 -20.44 -13.38
N ASP A 307 -1.82 -21.27 -14.41
CA ASP A 307 -1.70 -22.72 -14.25
C ASP A 307 -0.45 -23.07 -13.42
N GLU A 308 0.68 -22.40 -13.66
CA GLU A 308 1.89 -22.59 -12.88
C GLU A 308 1.73 -22.13 -11.42
N ALA A 309 1.08 -20.99 -11.19
CA ALA A 309 0.78 -20.54 -9.83
C ALA A 309 -0.06 -21.58 -9.07
N ILE A 310 -1.10 -22.12 -9.71
CA ILE A 310 -1.97 -23.15 -9.12
C ILE A 310 -1.18 -24.44 -8.87
N ARG A 311 -0.38 -24.88 -9.83
CA ARG A 311 0.46 -26.09 -9.69
C ARG A 311 1.43 -25.96 -8.52
N ARG A 312 2.14 -24.85 -8.42
CA ARG A 312 3.08 -24.56 -7.33
C ARG A 312 2.38 -24.51 -5.98
N THR A 313 1.23 -23.84 -5.90
CA THR A 313 0.43 -23.78 -4.66
C THR A 313 -0.01 -25.17 -4.19
N LYS A 314 -0.49 -26.03 -5.11
CA LYS A 314 -0.84 -27.44 -4.77
C LYS A 314 0.36 -28.20 -4.24
N GLN A 315 1.52 -28.05 -4.85
CA GLN A 315 2.75 -28.68 -4.35
C GLN A 315 3.13 -28.15 -2.97
N PHE A 316 3.10 -26.82 -2.79
CA PHE A 316 3.42 -26.20 -1.50
C PHE A 316 2.51 -26.72 -0.37
N ILE A 317 1.20 -26.82 -0.60
CA ILE A 317 0.24 -27.33 0.39
C ILE A 317 0.58 -28.79 0.81
N VAL A 318 1.02 -29.61 -0.13
CA VAL A 318 1.40 -31.02 0.17
C VAL A 318 2.64 -31.08 1.06
N TYR A 319 3.62 -30.20 0.85
CA TYR A 319 4.89 -30.21 1.57
C TYR A 319 4.87 -29.38 2.87
N ALA A 320 4.04 -28.33 2.92
CA ALA A 320 3.94 -27.41 4.07
C ALA A 320 2.88 -27.84 5.09
N SER A 321 2.85 -29.09 5.48
CA SER A 321 1.80 -29.78 6.24
C SER A 321 1.26 -29.08 7.52
N THR A 322 1.83 -27.97 7.95
CA THR A 322 1.47 -27.25 9.18
C THR A 322 0.92 -25.85 8.97
N THR A 323 1.03 -25.26 7.77
CA THR A 323 0.56 -23.90 7.54
C THR A 323 -0.67 -23.92 6.61
N PRO A 324 -1.86 -23.53 7.10
CA PRO A 324 -3.04 -23.43 6.25
C PRO A 324 -2.80 -22.38 5.14
N VAL A 325 -3.05 -22.76 3.90
CA VAL A 325 -3.05 -21.85 2.75
C VAL A 325 -4.48 -21.67 2.30
N THR A 326 -5.01 -20.47 2.50
CA THR A 326 -6.36 -20.08 2.10
C THR A 326 -6.36 -19.03 0.99
N ALA A 327 -5.18 -18.58 0.58
CA ALA A 327 -5.02 -17.54 -0.43
C ALA A 327 -5.68 -17.92 -1.76
N LYS A 328 -6.53 -17.01 -2.26
CA LYS A 328 -7.13 -17.12 -3.59
C LYS A 328 -6.28 -16.34 -4.59
N PHE A 329 -6.24 -16.78 -5.85
CA PHE A 329 -5.64 -15.98 -6.92
C PHE A 329 -6.65 -15.02 -7.52
N ARG A 330 -6.23 -13.77 -7.66
CA ARG A 330 -6.99 -12.70 -8.30
C ARG A 330 -6.03 -11.87 -9.18
N PRO A 331 -5.67 -12.36 -10.37
CA PRO A 331 -4.68 -11.72 -11.20
C PRO A 331 -5.12 -10.32 -11.66
N TRP A 332 -4.16 -9.41 -11.75
CA TRP A 332 -4.31 -8.19 -12.51
C TRP A 332 -4.21 -8.52 -14.00
N LEU A 333 -5.23 -8.12 -14.75
CA LEU A 333 -5.26 -8.27 -16.21
C LEU A 333 -4.95 -6.92 -16.87
N GLN A 334 -4.30 -6.99 -18.04
CA GLN A 334 -3.95 -5.80 -18.81
C GLN A 334 -5.20 -5.28 -19.54
N ASP A 335 -5.60 -4.04 -19.23
CA ASP A 335 -6.67 -3.29 -19.90
C ASP A 335 -6.15 -1.90 -20.31
N PHE A 336 -4.91 -1.83 -20.74
CA PHE A 336 -4.30 -0.61 -21.26
C PHE A 336 -3.69 -0.89 -22.62
N ASP A 337 -3.82 0.07 -23.55
CA ASP A 337 -3.28 -0.04 -24.89
C ASP A 337 -1.75 -0.05 -24.86
N LEU A 338 -1.17 -0.93 -25.66
CA LEU A 338 0.22 -0.81 -26.04
C LEU A 338 0.34 0.42 -26.93
N ARG A 339 1.18 1.37 -26.55
CA ARG A 339 1.52 2.45 -27.47
C ARG A 339 2.15 1.79 -28.69
N ALA A 340 1.57 2.06 -29.88
CA ALA A 340 2.25 1.75 -31.13
C ALA A 340 3.55 2.57 -31.14
N ASP A 341 4.69 1.89 -31.21
CA ASP A 341 6.00 2.50 -31.42
C ASP A 341 6.05 3.15 -32.79
#